data_4b3708156d548ee9112dd94409bac3df
#
_entry.id   4b3708156d548ee9112dd94409bac3df
#
_cell.length_a   1.000
_cell.length_b   1.000
_cell.length_c   1.000
_cell.angle_alpha   90.00
_cell.angle_beta   90.00
_cell.angle_gamma   90.00
#
_symmetry.space_group_name_H-M   'P 1'
#
loop_
_entity.id
_entity.type
_entity.pdbx_description
1 polymer ?
#
loop_
_entity_poly.entity_id
_entity_poly.type
_entity_poly.pdbx_seq_one_letter_code
_entity_poly.pdbx_strand_id
1 'polypeptide(L)'
;DIIEACPVIVCPPQDCKHLDKTTLYHYYFQWGDDGKSAGVVLGYGAMYNHSYNPNAVYETFYEQQIFRVKARRFIKANTEITINYNFYPDDQTRVWFDLPEEKEKPATAASKKKK
;
A
#
# COMPACT_ATOMS: atom_id res chain seq x y z
N ASP A 1 14.60 5.15 -9.91
CA ASP A 1 14.40 4.07 -10.89
C ASP A 1 13.11 3.31 -10.61
N ILE A 2 12.45 2.91 -11.68
CA ILE A 2 11.23 2.11 -11.58
C ILE A 2 11.62 0.69 -11.19
N ILE A 3 11.00 0.20 -10.11
CA ILE A 3 11.22 -1.17 -9.66
C ILE A 3 10.25 -2.10 -10.35
N GLU A 4 8.98 -1.71 -10.40
CA GLU A 4 7.94 -2.57 -10.95
C GLU A 4 6.72 -1.74 -11.34
N ALA A 5 6.06 -2.11 -12.44
CA ALA A 5 4.77 -1.56 -12.83
C ALA A 5 3.77 -2.71 -12.81
N CYS A 6 2.81 -2.65 -11.92
CA CYS A 6 1.89 -3.74 -11.64
C CYS A 6 0.51 -3.46 -12.22
N PRO A 7 -0.07 -4.40 -12.98
CA PRO A 7 -1.48 -4.29 -13.33
C PRO A 7 -2.36 -4.40 -12.09
N VAL A 8 -3.53 -3.78 -12.14
CA VAL A 8 -4.45 -3.75 -11.00
C VAL A 8 -5.82 -4.23 -11.43
N ILE A 9 -6.38 -5.16 -10.66
CA ILE A 9 -7.78 -5.55 -10.80
C ILE A 9 -8.58 -4.62 -9.91
N VAL A 10 -9.50 -3.86 -10.50
CA VAL A 10 -10.31 -2.89 -9.74
C VAL A 10 -11.63 -3.53 -9.40
N CYS A 11 -11.91 -3.63 -8.11
CA CYS A 11 -13.18 -4.12 -7.61
C CYS A 11 -14.03 -2.93 -7.16
N PRO A 12 -15.29 -2.85 -7.61
CA PRO A 12 -16.13 -1.70 -7.26
C PRO A 12 -16.46 -1.67 -5.77
N PRO A 13 -16.96 -0.53 -5.26
CA PRO A 13 -17.20 -0.37 -3.81
C PRO A 13 -18.09 -1.46 -3.20
N GLN A 14 -19.08 -1.94 -3.95
CA GLN A 14 -19.97 -2.98 -3.42
C GLN A 14 -19.26 -4.32 -3.15
N ASP A 15 -18.09 -4.54 -3.75
CA ASP A 15 -17.33 -5.76 -3.50
C ASP A 15 -16.53 -5.69 -2.21
N CYS A 16 -16.23 -4.48 -1.72
CA CYS A 16 -15.31 -4.30 -0.60
C CYS A 16 -15.77 -5.02 0.66
N LYS A 17 -17.07 -5.01 0.95
CA LYS A 17 -17.59 -5.69 2.13
C LYS A 17 -17.35 -7.19 2.09
N HIS A 18 -17.26 -7.77 0.89
CA HIS A 18 -16.96 -9.19 0.72
C HIS A 18 -15.45 -9.44 0.81
N LEU A 19 -14.65 -8.59 0.18
CA LEU A 19 -13.20 -8.68 0.27
C LEU A 19 -12.72 -8.54 1.71
N ASP A 20 -13.37 -7.69 2.49
CA ASP A 20 -12.99 -7.45 3.88
C ASP A 20 -13.17 -8.68 4.77
N LYS A 21 -13.94 -9.65 4.32
CA LYS A 21 -14.13 -10.92 5.04
C LYS A 21 -13.14 -12.00 4.59
N THR A 22 -12.20 -11.65 3.73
CA THR A 22 -11.20 -12.58 3.19
C THR A 22 -9.81 -12.11 3.55
N THR A 23 -8.83 -12.98 3.28
CA THR A 23 -7.42 -12.63 3.44
C THR A 23 -7.04 -11.37 2.66
N LEU A 24 -7.71 -11.11 1.55
CA LEU A 24 -7.41 -9.96 0.71
C LEU A 24 -7.64 -8.62 1.42
N TYR A 25 -8.36 -8.61 2.54
CA TYR A 25 -8.53 -7.41 3.36
C TYR A 25 -7.17 -6.74 3.68
N HIS A 26 -6.15 -7.55 3.90
CA HIS A 26 -4.83 -7.06 4.30
C HIS A 26 -3.98 -6.62 3.11
N TYR A 27 -4.41 -6.89 1.87
CA TYR A 27 -3.54 -6.75 0.71
C TYR A 27 -4.04 -5.77 -0.33
N TYR A 28 -5.34 -5.49 -0.41
CA TYR A 28 -5.80 -4.57 -1.42
C TYR A 28 -5.56 -3.11 -1.00
N PHE A 29 -5.44 -2.25 -2.00
CA PHE A 29 -5.31 -0.81 -1.79
C PHE A 29 -6.64 -0.12 -2.04
N GLN A 30 -6.89 0.98 -1.32
CA GLN A 30 -7.98 1.87 -1.70
C GLN A 30 -7.67 2.43 -3.07
N TRP A 31 -8.67 2.46 -3.94
CA TRP A 31 -8.43 2.75 -5.35
C TRP A 31 -9.46 3.73 -5.88
N GLY A 32 -9.01 4.56 -6.86
CA GLY A 32 -9.85 5.56 -7.49
C GLY A 32 -9.75 6.92 -6.79
N ASP A 33 -10.25 7.95 -7.44
CA ASP A 33 -10.15 9.32 -6.94
C ASP A 33 -10.86 9.49 -5.60
N ASP A 34 -11.94 8.75 -5.38
CA ASP A 34 -12.69 8.80 -4.13
C ASP A 34 -12.21 7.78 -3.11
N GLY A 35 -11.28 6.89 -3.48
CA GLY A 35 -10.75 5.86 -2.60
C GLY A 35 -11.76 4.80 -2.18
N LYS A 36 -12.90 4.68 -2.87
CA LYS A 36 -13.96 3.76 -2.47
C LYS A 36 -13.90 2.40 -3.12
N SER A 37 -13.16 2.27 -4.20
CA SER A 37 -12.94 0.98 -4.86
C SER A 37 -11.76 0.26 -4.22
N ALA A 38 -11.62 -1.02 -4.53
CA ALA A 38 -10.48 -1.82 -4.08
C ALA A 38 -9.58 -2.11 -5.28
N GLY A 39 -8.30 -1.84 -5.13
CA GLY A 39 -7.30 -2.18 -6.15
C GLY A 39 -6.52 -3.41 -5.71
N VAL A 40 -6.74 -4.52 -6.40
CA VAL A 40 -6.00 -5.75 -6.17
C VAL A 40 -4.78 -5.71 -7.09
N VAL A 41 -3.63 -5.39 -6.52
CA VAL A 41 -2.39 -5.18 -7.26
C VAL A 41 -1.72 -6.51 -7.53
N LEU A 42 -1.45 -6.77 -8.79
CA LEU A 42 -0.82 -8.03 -9.23
C LEU A 42 0.70 -7.92 -9.15
N GLY A 43 1.40 -8.98 -9.55
CA GLY A 43 2.84 -9.04 -9.41
C GLY A 43 3.22 -9.03 -7.92
N TYR A 44 4.24 -8.28 -7.57
CA TYR A 44 4.69 -8.17 -6.19
C TYR A 44 4.13 -6.95 -5.48
N GLY A 45 3.29 -6.15 -6.15
CA GLY A 45 2.83 -4.88 -5.62
C GLY A 45 2.12 -4.97 -4.28
N ALA A 46 1.33 -6.04 -4.07
CA ALA A 46 0.60 -6.24 -2.82
C ALA A 46 1.47 -6.82 -1.70
N MET A 47 2.71 -7.20 -2.00
CA MET A 47 3.56 -7.95 -1.08
C MET A 47 4.63 -7.10 -0.38
N TYR A 48 4.82 -5.85 -0.78
CA TYR A 48 5.79 -5.00 -0.12
C TYR A 48 5.34 -4.65 1.29
N ASN A 49 6.25 -4.75 2.24
CA ASN A 49 5.93 -4.44 3.62
C ASN A 49 5.96 -2.93 3.88
N HIS A 50 5.26 -2.54 4.92
CA HIS A 50 5.19 -1.15 5.35
C HIS A 50 6.46 -0.75 6.09
N SER A 51 6.87 0.51 5.89
CA SER A 51 7.87 1.18 6.73
C SER A 51 7.52 2.66 6.79
N TYR A 52 7.78 3.27 7.93
CA TYR A 52 7.67 4.73 8.07
C TYR A 52 8.90 5.44 7.50
N ASN A 53 9.96 4.70 7.19
CA ASN A 53 11.14 5.21 6.49
C ASN A 53 11.42 4.30 5.29
N PRO A 54 10.52 4.31 4.30
CA PRO A 54 10.59 3.35 3.20
C PRO A 54 11.74 3.69 2.24
N ASN A 55 12.24 2.67 1.58
CA ASN A 55 13.24 2.86 0.52
C ASN A 55 12.60 2.96 -0.87
N ALA A 56 11.29 2.83 -0.95
CA ALA A 56 10.56 2.96 -2.21
C ALA A 56 9.27 3.75 -1.98
N VAL A 57 8.72 4.23 -3.07
CA VAL A 57 7.41 4.90 -3.09
C VAL A 57 6.56 4.25 -4.17
N TYR A 58 5.25 4.41 -4.07
CA TYR A 58 4.39 3.91 -5.14
C TYR A 58 3.54 5.04 -5.71
N GLU A 59 3.15 4.84 -6.97
CA GLU A 59 2.31 5.78 -7.71
C GLU A 59 1.11 5.02 -8.25
N THR A 60 -0.05 5.66 -8.24
CA THR A 60 -1.28 5.05 -8.73
C THR A 60 -1.73 5.77 -9.99
N PHE A 61 -1.97 5.01 -11.04
CA PHE A 61 -2.50 5.53 -12.31
C PHE A 61 -3.87 4.90 -12.51
N TYR A 62 -4.90 5.62 -12.08
CA TYR A 62 -6.25 5.04 -12.00
C TYR A 62 -6.86 4.70 -13.36
N GLU A 63 -6.67 5.57 -14.34
CA GLU A 63 -7.23 5.31 -15.68
C GLU A 63 -6.57 4.11 -16.35
N GLN A 64 -5.24 3.98 -16.17
CA GLN A 64 -4.49 2.89 -16.76
C GLN A 64 -4.55 1.61 -15.93
N GLN A 65 -5.06 1.71 -14.72
CA GLN A 65 -5.10 0.60 -13.76
C GLN A 65 -3.69 0.04 -13.51
N ILE A 66 -2.78 0.94 -13.19
CA ILE A 66 -1.38 0.61 -12.93
C ILE A 66 -0.97 1.10 -11.54
N PHE A 67 -0.23 0.26 -10.83
CA PHE A 67 0.42 0.57 -9.57
C PHE A 67 1.92 0.45 -9.82
N ARG A 68 2.65 1.56 -9.69
CA ARG A 68 4.08 1.59 -10.03
C ARG A 68 4.91 1.86 -8.80
N VAL A 69 5.96 1.06 -8.62
CA VAL A 69 6.87 1.18 -7.49
C VAL A 69 8.20 1.74 -8.00
N LYS A 70 8.69 2.78 -7.33
CA LYS A 70 9.96 3.43 -7.66
C LYS A 70 10.87 3.44 -6.46
N ALA A 71 12.18 3.35 -6.69
CA ALA A 71 13.16 3.54 -5.63
C ALA A 71 13.12 5.01 -5.16
N ARG A 72 13.09 5.21 -3.85
CA ARG A 72 13.16 6.52 -3.22
C ARG A 72 14.62 6.94 -3.04
N ARG A 73 15.49 5.96 -2.90
CA ARG A 73 16.93 6.14 -2.72
C ARG A 73 17.64 4.91 -3.20
N PHE A 74 18.96 4.90 -3.15
CA PHE A 74 19.74 3.71 -3.49
C PHE A 74 19.34 2.55 -2.59
N ILE A 75 19.11 1.38 -3.18
CA ILE A 75 18.74 0.17 -2.45
C ILE A 75 19.82 -0.87 -2.74
N LYS A 76 20.53 -1.30 -1.69
CA LYS A 76 21.55 -2.33 -1.83
C LYS A 76 20.91 -3.68 -2.16
N ALA A 77 21.68 -4.53 -2.86
CA ALA A 77 21.25 -5.89 -3.12
C ALA A 77 20.92 -6.61 -1.81
N ASN A 78 19.91 -7.47 -1.86
CA ASN A 78 19.45 -8.27 -0.73
C ASN A 78 18.82 -7.43 0.41
N THR A 79 18.43 -6.19 0.12
CA THR A 79 17.70 -5.35 1.06
C THR A 79 16.22 -5.45 0.75
N GLU A 80 15.40 -5.60 1.79
CA GLU A 80 13.95 -5.62 1.61
C GLU A 80 13.47 -4.28 1.06
N ILE A 81 12.59 -4.33 0.06
CA ILE A 81 11.95 -3.13 -0.49
C ILE A 81 10.70 -2.85 0.31
N THR A 82 10.59 -1.64 0.83
CA THR A 82 9.46 -1.22 1.67
C THR A 82 8.80 0.02 1.11
N ILE A 83 7.52 0.16 1.39
CA ILE A 83 6.72 1.33 1.02
C ILE A 83 5.98 1.83 2.26
N ASN A 84 5.50 3.07 2.21
CA ASN A 84 4.63 3.56 3.29
C ASN A 84 3.18 3.35 2.85
N TYR A 85 2.45 2.54 3.61
CA TYR A 85 1.05 2.21 3.29
C TYR A 85 0.13 3.42 3.33
N ASN A 86 0.58 4.52 3.91
CA ASN A 86 -0.16 5.78 3.92
C ASN A 86 0.06 6.58 2.63
N PHE A 87 0.74 6.03 1.65
CA PHE A 87 1.08 6.61 0.36
C PHE A 87 2.29 7.54 0.42
N TYR A 88 2.23 8.61 1.19
CA TYR A 88 3.35 9.56 1.25
C TYR A 88 4.46 8.98 2.13
N PRO A 89 5.73 9.02 1.67
CA PRO A 89 6.81 8.36 2.42
C PRO A 89 7.05 8.95 3.81
N ASP A 90 6.68 10.21 4.03
CA ASP A 90 6.89 10.87 5.31
C ASP A 90 5.70 10.77 6.26
N ASP A 91 4.62 10.11 5.84
CA ASP A 91 3.42 10.03 6.65
C ASP A 91 3.62 9.05 7.80
N GLN A 92 3.48 9.53 9.02
CA GLN A 92 3.69 8.75 10.23
C GLN A 92 2.38 8.22 10.82
N THR A 93 1.28 8.34 10.09
CA THR A 93 -0.02 7.83 10.55
C THR A 93 0.08 6.33 10.82
N ARG A 94 -0.41 5.93 12.00
CA ARG A 94 -0.36 4.53 12.40
C ARG A 94 -1.20 3.67 11.47
N VAL A 95 -0.61 2.57 11.02
CA VAL A 95 -1.32 1.59 10.18
C VAL A 95 -2.21 0.70 11.06
N TRP A 96 -3.05 -0.11 10.41
CA TRP A 96 -4.06 -0.92 11.11
C TRP A 96 -3.50 -2.13 11.84
N PHE A 97 -2.22 -2.43 11.68
CA PHE A 97 -1.57 -3.54 12.37
C PHE A 97 -0.40 -3.01 13.20
N ASP A 98 0.05 -3.79 14.18
CA ASP A 98 1.15 -3.38 15.06
C ASP A 98 2.49 -3.68 14.42
N LEU A 99 3.39 -2.70 14.51
CA LEU A 99 4.81 -2.86 14.18
C LEU A 99 5.61 -2.71 15.46
N PRO A 100 6.76 -3.39 15.58
CA PRO A 100 7.58 -3.26 16.80
C PRO A 100 7.90 -1.82 17.16
N GLU A 101 8.20 -0.98 16.19
CA GLU A 101 8.55 0.42 16.41
C GLU A 101 7.35 1.31 16.76
N GLU A 102 6.13 0.77 16.71
CA GLU A 102 4.92 1.53 16.97
C GLU A 102 4.28 1.25 18.32
N LYS A 103 4.79 0.28 19.07
CA LYS A 103 4.13 -0.18 20.30
C LYS A 103 3.85 0.92 21.30
N GLU A 104 4.70 1.94 21.33
CA GLU A 104 4.60 3.05 22.27
C GLU A 104 3.77 4.20 21.71
N LYS A 105 3.37 4.17 20.47
CA LYS A 105 2.63 5.26 19.85
C LYS A 105 1.15 5.14 20.15
N PRO A 106 0.47 6.27 20.47
CA PRO A 106 -0.98 6.22 20.65
C PRO A 106 -1.67 5.83 19.34
N ALA A 107 -2.79 5.12 19.48
CA ALA A 107 -3.62 4.84 18.34
C ALA A 107 -4.19 6.15 17.79
N THR A 108 -4.16 6.32 16.49
CA THR A 108 -4.74 7.46 15.82
C THR A 108 -5.96 6.98 15.04
N ALA A 109 -6.65 7.90 14.40
CA ALA A 109 -7.73 7.53 13.46
C ALA A 109 -7.13 7.01 12.17
N ALA A 110 -6.20 6.07 12.29
CA ALA A 110 -5.46 5.56 11.16
C ALA A 110 -6.36 4.87 10.16
N SER A 111 -5.95 4.91 8.90
CA SER A 111 -6.62 4.13 7.89
C SER A 111 -6.51 2.65 8.22
N LYS A 112 -7.56 1.92 7.92
CA LYS A 112 -7.57 0.48 8.07
C LYS A 112 -7.13 -0.21 6.79
N LYS A 113 -6.90 0.56 5.73
CA LYS A 113 -6.54 0.06 4.40
C LYS A 113 -5.35 0.81 3.85
N LYS A 114 -4.64 0.17 2.94
CA LYS A 114 -3.60 0.84 2.16
C LYS A 114 -4.25 1.85 1.21
N LYS A 115 -3.60 2.95 1.05
CA LYS A 115 -4.06 3.97 0.10
C LYS A 115 -3.42 3.79 -1.25
#